data_8f4143876bbdc848c83cd47ea9fdfb7b
#
_entry.id   8f4143876bbdc848c83cd47ea9fdfb7b
#
_cell.length_a   1.000
_cell.length_b   1.000
_cell.length_c   1.000
_cell.angle_alpha   90.00
_cell.angle_beta   90.00
_cell.angle_gamma   90.00
#
_symmetry.space_group_name_H-M   'P 1'
#
loop_
_entity.id
_entity.type
_entity.pdbx_description
1 polymer ?
#
loop_
_entity_poly.entity_id
_entity_poly.type
_entity_poly.pdbx_seq_one_letter_code
_entity_poly.pdbx_strand_id
1 'polypeptide(L)'
;MIQVTLLEHTPEPERVVAMSARLCYSPSGAAELSEKMTPETVEKMVKMLVEMGHASTLEHVSFTFGIEGVSRTLTHQLVRHRIASYSQQSQRYVAAHDFAYVTPPSIAEKPEAKEKFDALMKEIRAAYDMFTEMGVPKEDARYVLANAAETKIVVTMNARSLLHFFNLRCC
;
A
#
# COMPACT_ATOMS: atom_id res chain seq x y z
N MET A 1 0.00 -16.14 0.92
CA MET A 1 0.20 -15.44 2.24
C MET A 1 0.48 -13.98 1.94
N ILE A 2 -0.12 -13.05 2.68
CA ILE A 2 0.14 -11.60 2.50
C ILE A 2 1.59 -11.32 2.90
N GLN A 3 2.30 -10.58 2.05
CA GLN A 3 3.64 -10.09 2.31
C GLN A 3 3.68 -8.57 2.11
N VAL A 4 4.25 -7.86 3.09
CA VAL A 4 4.49 -6.42 3.03
C VAL A 4 5.98 -6.18 3.25
N THR A 5 6.62 -5.53 2.28
CA THR A 5 8.04 -5.23 2.30
C THR A 5 8.25 -3.73 2.22
N LEU A 6 8.99 -3.15 3.16
CA LEU A 6 9.48 -1.78 3.02
C LEU A 6 10.59 -1.76 1.95
N LEU A 7 10.34 -1.12 0.83
CA LEU A 7 11.25 -1.05 -0.31
C LEU A 7 12.21 0.15 -0.17
N GLU A 8 11.68 1.29 0.25
CA GLU A 8 12.44 2.53 0.34
C GLU A 8 11.78 3.50 1.33
N HIS A 9 12.58 4.36 1.93
CA HIS A 9 12.08 5.45 2.76
C HIS A 9 13.06 6.65 2.74
N THR A 10 12.57 7.82 3.12
CA THR A 10 13.41 9.01 3.33
C THR A 10 14.48 8.68 4.39
N PRO A 11 15.78 8.87 4.10
CA PRO A 11 16.84 8.67 5.09
C PRO A 11 16.64 9.55 6.33
N GLU A 12 16.96 9.03 7.51
CA GLU A 12 16.83 9.74 8.80
C GLU A 12 15.49 10.49 8.95
N PRO A 13 14.33 9.82 8.81
CA PRO A 13 13.04 10.47 8.65
C PRO A 13 12.69 11.42 9.80
N GLU A 14 12.98 11.04 11.03
CA GLU A 14 12.72 11.87 12.22
C GLU A 14 13.56 13.16 12.21
N ARG A 15 14.80 13.06 11.72
CA ARG A 15 15.68 14.23 11.58
C ARG A 15 15.15 15.20 10.54
N VAL A 16 14.65 14.71 9.41
CA VAL A 16 14.02 15.54 8.37
C VAL A 16 12.80 16.28 8.92
N VAL A 17 11.94 15.59 9.68
CA VAL A 17 10.76 16.19 10.33
C VAL A 17 11.19 17.28 11.32
N ALA A 18 12.13 16.99 12.22
CA ALA A 18 12.61 17.94 13.22
C ALA A 18 13.27 19.17 12.59
N MET A 19 14.12 18.96 11.57
CA MET A 19 14.79 20.04 10.85
C MET A 19 13.78 20.93 10.13
N SER A 20 12.79 20.37 9.44
CA SER A 20 11.74 21.10 8.73
C SER A 20 10.94 21.99 9.68
N ALA A 21 10.57 21.46 10.85
CA ALA A 21 9.90 22.24 11.87
C ALA A 21 10.79 23.35 12.45
N ARG A 22 12.05 23.06 12.73
CA ARG A 22 13.00 24.04 13.30
C ARG A 22 13.23 25.22 12.38
N LEU A 23 13.28 24.98 11.07
CA LEU A 23 13.50 26.03 10.07
C LEU A 23 12.45 27.13 10.13
N CYS A 24 11.20 26.79 10.46
CA CYS A 24 10.10 27.77 10.55
C CYS A 24 10.29 28.82 11.65
N TYR A 25 11.11 28.52 12.66
CA TYR A 25 11.29 29.35 13.86
C TYR A 25 12.75 29.71 14.13
N SER A 26 13.64 29.46 13.18
CA SER A 26 15.07 29.73 13.33
C SER A 26 15.56 30.78 12.32
N PRO A 27 16.43 31.69 12.73
CA PRO A 27 17.13 32.58 11.79
C PRO A 27 18.24 31.85 11.01
N SER A 28 18.66 30.65 11.44
CA SER A 28 19.69 29.84 10.77
C SER A 28 19.16 29.16 9.52
N GLY A 29 20.03 29.00 8.52
CA GLY A 29 19.74 28.27 7.29
C GLY A 29 19.63 26.75 7.51
N ALA A 30 19.03 26.03 6.53
CA ALA A 30 18.80 24.59 6.62
C ALA A 30 20.09 23.77 6.81
N ALA A 31 21.19 24.13 6.14
CA ALA A 31 22.48 23.44 6.26
C ALA A 31 23.04 23.55 7.72
N GLU A 32 23.06 24.76 8.28
CA GLU A 32 23.49 25.00 9.65
C GLU A 32 22.63 24.26 10.69
N LEU A 33 21.32 24.25 10.48
CA LEU A 33 20.38 23.51 11.34
C LEU A 33 20.63 22.00 11.26
N SER A 34 20.91 21.48 10.06
CA SER A 34 21.22 20.06 9.89
C SER A 34 22.44 19.64 10.71
N GLU A 35 23.51 20.45 10.73
CA GLU A 35 24.74 20.16 11.49
C GLU A 35 24.49 20.20 13.03
N LYS A 36 23.57 21.04 13.48
CA LYS A 36 23.28 21.25 14.90
C LYS A 36 22.22 20.31 15.49
N MET A 37 21.59 19.44 14.67
CA MET A 37 20.59 18.47 15.13
C MET A 37 21.23 17.29 15.85
N THR A 38 21.12 17.26 17.18
CA THR A 38 21.49 16.07 17.97
C THR A 38 20.31 15.08 18.06
N PRO A 39 20.57 13.78 18.27
CA PRO A 39 19.52 12.78 18.43
C PRO A 39 18.48 13.16 19.49
N GLU A 40 18.91 13.70 20.63
CA GLU A 40 18.02 14.11 21.73
C GLU A 40 17.12 15.29 21.31
N THR A 41 17.66 16.22 20.51
CA THR A 41 16.87 17.34 19.98
C THR A 41 15.83 16.84 18.99
N VAL A 42 16.20 15.90 18.12
CA VAL A 42 15.29 15.28 17.15
C VAL A 42 14.12 14.59 17.86
N GLU A 43 14.42 13.69 18.81
CA GLU A 43 13.41 12.96 19.57
C GLU A 43 12.42 13.89 20.28
N LYS A 44 12.95 14.88 21.01
CA LYS A 44 12.14 15.88 21.73
C LYS A 44 11.24 16.66 20.77
N MET A 45 11.75 17.07 19.63
CA MET A 45 10.97 17.84 18.65
C MET A 45 9.89 17.00 17.99
N VAL A 46 10.20 15.78 17.53
CA VAL A 46 9.21 14.90 16.92
C VAL A 46 8.07 14.61 17.88
N LYS A 47 8.38 14.30 19.15
CA LYS A 47 7.37 14.08 20.20
C LYS A 47 6.46 15.30 20.36
N MET A 48 7.05 16.48 20.50
CA MET A 48 6.31 17.74 20.65
C MET A 48 5.40 18.01 19.44
N LEU A 49 5.90 17.81 18.19
CA LEU A 49 5.14 18.03 16.99
C LEU A 49 3.92 17.11 16.88
N VAL A 50 4.09 15.83 17.25
CA VAL A 50 3.00 14.85 17.28
C VAL A 50 1.95 15.23 18.33
N GLU A 51 2.38 15.57 19.55
CA GLU A 51 1.49 15.99 20.66
C GLU A 51 0.70 17.26 20.31
N MET A 52 1.32 18.21 19.62
CA MET A 52 0.68 19.47 19.18
C MET A 52 -0.17 19.32 17.91
N GLY A 53 -0.13 18.18 17.24
CA GLY A 53 -0.82 17.95 15.97
C GLY A 53 -0.23 18.72 14.78
N HIS A 54 1.03 19.14 14.83
CA HIS A 54 1.72 19.83 13.72
C HIS A 54 2.13 18.84 12.62
N ALA A 55 1.14 18.31 11.89
CA ALA A 55 1.32 17.21 10.94
C ALA A 55 1.95 17.63 9.61
N SER A 56 2.06 18.93 9.28
CA SER A 56 2.62 19.38 7.99
C SER A 56 4.08 18.97 7.80
N THR A 57 4.88 18.94 8.87
CA THR A 57 6.29 18.52 8.82
C THR A 57 6.47 17.04 8.49
N LEU A 58 5.47 16.20 8.79
CA LEU A 58 5.46 14.78 8.45
C LEU A 58 5.32 14.53 6.93
N GLU A 59 4.91 15.54 6.17
CA GLU A 59 4.74 15.42 4.71
C GLU A 59 6.08 15.41 3.96
N HIS A 60 7.18 15.85 4.60
CA HIS A 60 8.53 15.80 4.02
C HIS A 60 9.15 14.40 3.99
N VAL A 61 8.52 13.44 4.64
CA VAL A 61 9.00 12.06 4.76
C VAL A 61 8.06 11.11 4.03
N SER A 62 8.62 10.20 3.25
CA SER A 62 7.85 9.20 2.50
C SER A 62 8.38 7.80 2.73
N PHE A 63 7.48 6.82 2.56
CA PHE A 63 7.75 5.39 2.64
C PHE A 63 7.14 4.69 1.43
N THR A 64 7.89 3.76 0.84
CA THR A 64 7.46 2.96 -0.30
C THR A 64 7.41 1.49 0.10
N PHE A 65 6.25 0.88 -0.06
CA PHE A 65 6.01 -0.53 0.28
C PHE A 65 5.67 -1.33 -0.97
N GLY A 66 6.20 -2.56 -1.05
CA GLY A 66 5.71 -3.62 -1.91
C GLY A 66 4.72 -4.48 -1.12
N ILE A 67 3.53 -4.70 -1.67
CA ILE A 67 2.46 -5.50 -1.06
C ILE A 67 2.06 -6.59 -2.04
N GLU A 68 2.14 -7.85 -1.62
CA GLU A 68 1.83 -9.03 -2.41
C GLU A 68 0.89 -9.97 -1.65
N GLY A 69 0.27 -10.92 -2.36
CA GLY A 69 -0.65 -11.88 -1.75
C GLY A 69 -1.98 -11.27 -1.30
N VAL A 70 -2.39 -10.17 -1.91
CA VAL A 70 -3.63 -9.45 -1.59
C VAL A 70 -4.64 -9.55 -2.73
N SER A 71 -5.93 -9.50 -2.41
CA SER A 71 -6.98 -9.54 -3.42
C SER A 71 -7.17 -8.20 -4.14
N ARG A 72 -7.76 -8.24 -5.33
CA ARG A 72 -8.25 -7.02 -6.01
C ARG A 72 -9.27 -6.28 -5.17
N THR A 73 -10.11 -6.98 -4.41
CA THR A 73 -11.03 -6.35 -3.44
C THR A 73 -10.30 -5.44 -2.46
N LEU A 74 -9.19 -5.92 -1.87
CA LEU A 74 -8.39 -5.12 -0.95
C LEU A 74 -7.83 -3.87 -1.64
N THR A 75 -7.23 -4.04 -2.82
CA THR A 75 -6.60 -2.92 -3.52
C THR A 75 -7.62 -1.88 -4.00
N HIS A 76 -8.85 -2.26 -4.33
CA HIS A 76 -9.93 -1.31 -4.65
C HIS A 76 -10.28 -0.39 -3.47
N GLN A 77 -10.08 -0.86 -2.23
CA GLN A 77 -10.22 -0.02 -1.04
C GLN A 77 -8.93 0.76 -0.72
N LEU A 78 -7.76 0.12 -0.85
CA LEU A 78 -6.48 0.72 -0.56
C LEU A 78 -6.23 1.99 -1.38
N VAL A 79 -6.50 1.96 -2.69
CA VAL A 79 -6.29 3.10 -3.59
C VAL A 79 -7.20 4.30 -3.32
N ARG A 80 -8.20 4.15 -2.44
CA ARG A 80 -9.06 5.26 -1.98
C ARG A 80 -8.37 6.15 -0.96
N HIS A 81 -7.34 5.67 -0.28
CA HIS A 81 -6.55 6.47 0.65
C HIS A 81 -5.66 7.43 -0.11
N ARG A 82 -5.72 8.71 0.24
CA ARG A 82 -4.97 9.82 -0.36
C ARG A 82 -4.35 10.67 0.76
N ILE A 83 -3.21 11.32 0.50
CA ILE A 83 -2.41 11.40 -0.73
C ILE A 83 -1.44 10.21 -0.77
N ALA A 84 -1.42 9.50 -1.89
CA ALA A 84 -0.54 8.36 -2.10
C ALA A 84 -0.33 8.09 -3.59
N SER A 85 0.76 7.42 -3.93
CA SER A 85 1.05 6.89 -5.27
C SER A 85 0.89 5.38 -5.27
N TYR A 86 0.30 4.84 -6.32
CA TYR A 86 0.03 3.42 -6.48
C TYR A 86 0.45 2.91 -7.84
N SER A 87 1.16 1.77 -7.85
CA SER A 87 1.46 1.01 -9.06
C SER A 87 1.05 -0.44 -8.85
N GLN A 88 -0.02 -0.86 -9.53
CA GLN A 88 -0.59 -2.19 -9.38
C GLN A 88 -0.33 -3.05 -10.61
N GLN A 89 -0.08 -4.34 -10.40
CA GLN A 89 0.06 -5.31 -11.50
C GLN A 89 -1.14 -5.25 -12.43
N SER A 90 -0.85 -5.05 -13.71
CA SER A 90 -1.86 -4.89 -14.75
C SER A 90 -2.36 -6.23 -15.27
N GLN A 91 -3.67 -6.44 -15.22
CA GLN A 91 -4.35 -7.57 -15.88
C GLN A 91 -4.48 -7.40 -17.40
N ARG A 92 -4.08 -6.26 -17.97
CA ARG A 92 -4.02 -6.04 -19.42
C ARG A 92 -2.76 -6.61 -20.02
N TYR A 93 -1.64 -6.51 -19.29
CA TYR A 93 -0.32 -6.93 -19.79
C TYR A 93 0.10 -8.30 -19.26
N VAL A 94 -0.22 -8.61 -18.02
CA VAL A 94 0.11 -9.89 -17.40
C VAL A 94 -1.04 -10.86 -17.59
N ALA A 95 -0.77 -12.01 -18.22
CA ALA A 95 -1.75 -13.06 -18.39
C ALA A 95 -2.14 -13.69 -17.04
N ALA A 96 -3.40 -14.11 -16.91
CA ALA A 96 -3.97 -14.64 -15.68
C ALA A 96 -4.43 -16.11 -15.83
N HIS A 97 -3.66 -16.94 -16.57
CA HIS A 97 -4.03 -18.33 -16.84
C HIS A 97 -4.18 -19.18 -15.58
N ASP A 98 -3.28 -19.07 -14.65
CA ASP A 98 -3.36 -19.76 -13.35
C ASP A 98 -3.29 -18.74 -12.20
N PHE A 99 -4.23 -17.79 -12.19
CA PHE A 99 -4.21 -16.76 -11.19
C PHE A 99 -4.44 -17.34 -9.78
N ALA A 100 -3.59 -16.97 -8.83
CA ALA A 100 -3.86 -17.22 -7.43
C ALA A 100 -5.06 -16.38 -6.96
N TYR A 101 -5.73 -16.82 -5.90
CA TYR A 101 -6.85 -16.08 -5.31
C TYR A 101 -6.80 -16.10 -3.79
N VAL A 102 -7.38 -15.10 -3.19
CA VAL A 102 -7.48 -14.94 -1.73
C VAL A 102 -8.87 -15.36 -1.28
N THR A 103 -8.94 -16.38 -0.43
CA THR A 103 -10.18 -16.81 0.22
C THR A 103 -10.41 -15.97 1.47
N PRO A 104 -11.54 -15.24 1.59
CA PRO A 104 -11.87 -14.48 2.80
C PRO A 104 -12.01 -15.41 4.02
N PRO A 105 -11.62 -14.96 5.24
CA PRO A 105 -11.69 -15.80 6.45
C PRO A 105 -13.09 -16.38 6.69
N SER A 106 -14.14 -15.59 6.54
CA SER A 106 -15.53 -16.04 6.73
C SER A 106 -15.99 -17.14 5.77
N ILE A 107 -15.34 -17.27 4.60
CA ILE A 107 -15.55 -18.39 3.67
C ILE A 107 -14.65 -19.57 4.07
N ALA A 108 -13.40 -19.31 4.41
CA ALA A 108 -12.43 -20.34 4.78
C ALA A 108 -12.87 -21.13 6.03
N GLU A 109 -13.54 -20.48 6.99
CA GLU A 109 -14.06 -21.09 8.21
C GLU A 109 -15.25 -22.04 7.98
N LYS A 110 -15.87 -22.02 6.81
CA LYS A 110 -17.03 -22.85 6.47
C LYS A 110 -16.67 -23.82 5.35
N PRO A 111 -16.43 -25.14 5.64
CA PRO A 111 -15.97 -26.09 4.64
C PRO A 111 -16.80 -26.14 3.35
N GLU A 112 -18.12 -26.19 3.47
CA GLU A 112 -19.03 -26.20 2.31
C GLU A 112 -18.92 -24.91 1.47
N ALA A 113 -18.81 -23.74 2.12
CA ALA A 113 -18.66 -22.47 1.42
C ALA A 113 -17.31 -22.40 0.71
N LYS A 114 -16.24 -22.89 1.37
CA LYS A 114 -14.90 -22.95 0.79
C LYS A 114 -14.85 -23.87 -0.44
N GLU A 115 -15.47 -25.04 -0.36
CA GLU A 115 -15.51 -25.97 -1.50
C GLU A 115 -16.21 -25.33 -2.73
N LYS A 116 -17.37 -24.70 -2.51
CA LYS A 116 -18.10 -23.99 -3.58
C LYS A 116 -17.30 -22.82 -4.12
N PHE A 117 -16.60 -22.07 -3.26
CA PHE A 117 -15.76 -20.97 -3.67
C PHE A 117 -14.59 -21.42 -4.52
N ASP A 118 -13.88 -22.50 -4.12
CA ASP A 118 -12.74 -23.05 -4.86
C ASP A 118 -13.20 -23.62 -6.22
N ALA A 119 -14.39 -24.27 -6.29
CA ALA A 119 -14.97 -24.74 -7.54
C ALA A 119 -15.27 -23.57 -8.49
N LEU A 120 -15.88 -22.50 -7.99
CA LEU A 120 -16.15 -21.29 -8.79
C LEU A 120 -14.84 -20.65 -9.31
N MET A 121 -13.78 -20.59 -8.50
CA MET A 121 -12.49 -20.04 -8.97
C MET A 121 -11.89 -20.87 -10.10
N LYS A 122 -12.06 -22.19 -10.10
CA LYS A 122 -11.63 -23.06 -11.20
C LYS A 122 -12.44 -22.80 -12.49
N GLU A 123 -13.75 -22.62 -12.37
CA GLU A 123 -14.60 -22.27 -13.52
C GLU A 123 -14.21 -20.92 -14.13
N ILE A 124 -13.92 -19.92 -13.30
CA ILE A 124 -13.46 -18.59 -13.74
C ILE A 124 -12.11 -18.69 -14.47
N ARG A 125 -11.17 -19.51 -13.97
CA ARG A 125 -9.90 -19.76 -14.67
C ARG A 125 -10.15 -20.37 -16.05
N ALA A 126 -10.97 -21.43 -16.12
CA ALA A 126 -11.31 -22.08 -17.39
C ALA A 126 -11.98 -21.11 -18.38
N ALA A 127 -12.86 -20.24 -17.90
CA ALA A 127 -13.49 -19.21 -18.72
C ALA A 127 -12.47 -18.19 -19.28
N TYR A 128 -11.53 -17.73 -18.45
CA TYR A 128 -10.46 -16.85 -18.90
C TYR A 128 -9.58 -17.48 -19.97
N ASP A 129 -9.17 -18.74 -19.77
CA ASP A 129 -8.35 -19.50 -20.72
C ASP A 129 -9.10 -19.71 -22.04
N MET A 130 -10.37 -20.12 -21.97
CA MET A 130 -11.23 -20.27 -23.15
C MET A 130 -11.28 -18.97 -23.98
N PHE A 131 -11.51 -17.82 -23.38
CA PHE A 131 -11.57 -16.54 -24.11
C PHE A 131 -10.23 -16.18 -24.74
N THR A 132 -9.12 -16.40 -24.04
CA THR A 132 -7.79 -16.12 -24.59
C THR A 132 -7.42 -17.07 -25.72
N GLU A 133 -7.80 -18.35 -25.67
CA GLU A 133 -7.64 -19.33 -26.74
C GLU A 133 -8.50 -18.99 -27.98
N MET A 134 -9.67 -18.40 -27.79
CA MET A 134 -10.52 -17.85 -28.86
C MET A 134 -9.95 -16.56 -29.47
N GLY A 135 -8.81 -16.06 -28.98
CA GLY A 135 -8.17 -14.86 -29.50
C GLY A 135 -8.72 -13.54 -28.90
N VAL A 136 -9.54 -13.61 -27.86
CA VAL A 136 -10.00 -12.41 -27.15
C VAL A 136 -8.80 -11.73 -26.46
N PRO A 137 -8.57 -10.43 -26.66
CA PRO A 137 -7.48 -9.71 -25.99
C PRO A 137 -7.55 -9.82 -24.46
N LYS A 138 -6.39 -9.91 -23.78
CA LYS A 138 -6.31 -10.00 -22.31
C LYS A 138 -7.09 -8.89 -21.60
N GLU A 139 -7.13 -7.69 -22.17
CA GLU A 139 -7.85 -6.54 -21.61
C GLU A 139 -9.36 -6.74 -21.58
N ASP A 140 -9.89 -7.63 -22.41
CA ASP A 140 -11.32 -7.99 -22.43
C ASP A 140 -11.53 -9.33 -21.69
N ALA A 141 -10.70 -10.34 -21.91
CA ALA A 141 -10.78 -11.62 -21.21
C ALA A 141 -10.76 -11.45 -19.67
N ARG A 142 -10.03 -10.47 -19.14
CA ARG A 142 -9.99 -10.18 -17.70
C ARG A 142 -11.34 -9.78 -17.07
N TYR A 143 -12.36 -9.46 -17.86
CA TYR A 143 -13.69 -9.13 -17.33
C TYR A 143 -14.34 -10.28 -16.57
N VAL A 144 -13.93 -11.51 -16.82
CA VAL A 144 -14.41 -12.69 -16.07
C VAL A 144 -13.66 -12.90 -14.75
N LEU A 145 -12.52 -12.23 -14.52
CA LEU A 145 -11.71 -12.45 -13.32
C LEU A 145 -12.44 -11.98 -12.05
N ALA A 146 -12.39 -12.82 -11.03
CA ALA A 146 -12.98 -12.52 -9.74
C ALA A 146 -12.23 -11.40 -9.01
N ASN A 147 -12.94 -10.64 -8.17
CA ASN A 147 -12.36 -9.71 -7.21
C ASN A 147 -11.44 -10.40 -6.18
N ALA A 148 -11.59 -11.70 -6.00
CA ALA A 148 -10.72 -12.55 -5.19
C ALA A 148 -9.34 -12.77 -5.82
N ALA A 149 -9.15 -12.52 -7.13
CA ALA A 149 -7.87 -12.70 -7.80
C ALA A 149 -6.75 -11.96 -7.06
N GLU A 150 -5.66 -12.68 -6.81
CA GLU A 150 -4.48 -12.14 -6.15
C GLU A 150 -3.80 -11.08 -7.03
N THR A 151 -3.21 -10.11 -6.40
CA THR A 151 -2.48 -9.04 -7.07
C THR A 151 -1.31 -8.54 -6.22
N LYS A 152 -0.48 -7.71 -6.85
CA LYS A 152 0.68 -7.04 -6.25
C LYS A 152 0.56 -5.55 -6.51
N ILE A 153 1.00 -4.76 -5.53
CA ILE A 153 0.93 -3.31 -5.61
C ILE A 153 2.11 -2.67 -4.90
N VAL A 154 2.68 -1.64 -5.50
CA VAL A 154 3.62 -0.74 -4.84
C VAL A 154 2.86 0.49 -4.39
N VAL A 155 3.10 0.92 -3.17
CA VAL A 155 2.45 2.06 -2.53
C VAL A 155 3.49 3.00 -1.97
N THR A 156 3.41 4.29 -2.32
CA THR A 156 4.22 5.33 -1.67
C THR A 156 3.29 6.32 -0.98
N MET A 157 3.53 6.54 0.31
CA MET A 157 2.81 7.53 1.13
C MET A 157 3.80 8.39 1.91
N ASN A 158 3.48 9.66 2.12
CA ASN A 158 4.17 10.44 3.15
C ASN A 158 3.73 10.00 4.56
N ALA A 159 4.53 10.35 5.58
CA ALA A 159 4.27 9.91 6.96
C ALA A 159 2.91 10.38 7.47
N ARG A 160 2.45 11.59 7.12
CA ARG A 160 1.12 12.08 7.51
C ARG A 160 0.00 11.21 6.97
N SER A 161 0.04 10.89 5.67
CA SER A 161 -0.96 10.04 5.03
C SER A 161 -0.92 8.60 5.56
N LEU A 162 0.27 8.09 5.87
CA LEU A 162 0.46 6.74 6.42
C LEU A 162 -0.11 6.63 7.84
N LEU A 163 0.14 7.61 8.70
CA LEU A 163 -0.44 7.65 10.05
C LEU A 163 -1.97 7.76 9.99
N HIS A 164 -2.50 8.58 9.08
CA HIS A 164 -3.94 8.66 8.87
C HIS A 164 -4.53 7.32 8.39
N PHE A 165 -3.84 6.63 7.49
CA PHE A 165 -4.22 5.28 7.05
C PHE A 165 -4.28 4.31 8.24
N PHE A 166 -3.28 4.30 9.11
CA PHE A 166 -3.27 3.45 10.31
C PHE A 166 -4.42 3.78 11.24
N ASN A 167 -4.69 5.06 11.50
CA ASN A 167 -5.83 5.47 12.34
C ASN A 167 -7.17 4.97 11.81
N LEU A 168 -7.33 4.83 10.50
CA LEU A 168 -8.58 4.35 9.88
C LEU A 168 -8.65 2.82 9.75
N ARG A 169 -7.52 2.10 9.76
CA ARG A 169 -7.47 0.67 9.39
C ARG A 169 -6.90 -0.24 10.48
N CYS A 170 -6.23 0.31 11.48
CA CYS A 170 -5.67 -0.45 12.59
C CYS A 170 -6.54 -0.26 13.85
N CYS A 171 -7.75 -0.76 13.79
CA CYS A 171 -8.67 -0.80 14.93
C CYS A 171 -8.50 -2.06 15.77
#